data_97bd39038ff3be5343c578db8ff94c02
#
_entry.id   97bd39038ff3be5343c578db8ff94c02
#
_cell.length_a   1.000
_cell.length_b   1.000
_cell.length_c   1.000
_cell.angle_alpha   90.00
_cell.angle_beta   90.00
_cell.angle_gamma   90.00
#
_symmetry.space_group_name_H-M   'P 1'
#
loop_
_entity.id
_entity.type
_entity.pdbx_description
1 polymer ?
#
loop_
_entity_poly.entity_id
_entity_poly.type
_entity_poly.pdbx_seq_one_letter_code
_entity_poly.pdbx_strand_id
1 'polypeptide(L)'
;VKIQTRFLFSSALKRMSTLSQLPSNKQLLAATKGAPEVLKPMFAVLPSNYDDLYRHYTRRGSRVIALGYRWMDASAARSIKREQVECELQFAGFLVLHCPLKADAIDSIQQLNESSHRCVMITGDNALTAVRVAEEVEIVVREPIVLDKREGGEDHDLVWRTTEDKIVHDQDVDCDLHRHLFDEYDVCVTGAALRQFETQPAKLRELIANTVVYARVSPNQKELILSTLRSLNYITLMAGDGTNDVGALKAANIGVALLDGSEEDLKKIMEHQRLERMKKVYESQLNM
;
A
#
# COMPACT_ATOMS: atom_id res chain seq x y z
N VAL A 1 -0.53 29.01 13.64
CA VAL A 1 -0.84 27.65 14.14
C VAL A 1 0.42 27.09 14.78
N LYS A 2 0.34 26.65 16.04
CA LYS A 2 1.44 25.96 16.73
C LYS A 2 1.11 24.48 16.86
N ILE A 3 1.91 23.61 16.24
CA ILE A 3 1.76 22.16 16.38
C ILE A 3 2.35 21.75 17.72
N GLN A 4 1.55 21.12 18.58
CA GLN A 4 1.95 20.62 19.90
C GLN A 4 2.48 19.20 19.82
N THR A 5 1.80 18.33 19.08
CA THR A 5 2.14 16.92 18.92
C THR A 5 1.91 16.47 17.50
N ARG A 6 2.77 15.57 17.00
CA ARG A 6 2.62 14.88 15.71
C ARG A 6 2.67 13.38 15.92
N PHE A 7 1.64 12.70 15.45
CA PHE A 7 1.63 11.25 15.29
C PHE A 7 1.93 10.96 13.83
N LEU A 8 3.19 10.65 13.55
CA LEU A 8 3.68 10.49 12.18
C LEU A 8 2.96 9.35 11.44
N PHE A 9 3.00 9.40 10.12
CA PHE A 9 2.45 8.34 9.27
C PHE A 9 3.16 7.01 9.56
N SER A 10 2.37 5.95 9.57
CA SER A 10 2.86 4.58 9.64
C SER A 10 2.14 3.76 8.56
N SER A 11 2.90 3.01 7.77
CA SER A 11 2.34 2.11 6.74
C SER A 11 1.42 1.04 7.35
N ALA A 12 1.68 0.60 8.58
CA ALA A 12 0.84 -0.34 9.30
C ALA A 12 -0.50 0.29 9.71
N LEU A 13 -0.47 1.56 10.15
CA LEU A 13 -1.65 2.29 10.61
C LEU A 13 -2.38 3.03 9.48
N LYS A 14 -1.74 3.27 8.35
CA LYS A 14 -2.26 3.99 7.16
C LYS A 14 -2.89 5.35 7.48
N ARG A 15 -2.45 6.03 8.54
CA ARG A 15 -2.94 7.32 8.98
C ARG A 15 -1.90 8.13 9.73
N MET A 16 -2.14 9.42 9.86
CA MET A 16 -1.36 10.34 10.67
C MET A 16 -2.24 11.41 11.28
N SER A 17 -1.81 11.97 12.42
CA SER A 17 -2.57 12.98 13.15
C SER A 17 -1.67 14.08 13.69
N THR A 18 -2.23 15.25 13.85
CA THR A 18 -1.58 16.40 14.50
C THR A 18 -2.50 17.00 15.55
N LEU A 19 -1.91 17.45 16.64
CA LEU A 19 -2.59 18.26 17.63
C LEU A 19 -2.02 19.68 17.57
N SER A 20 -2.87 20.65 17.28
CA SER A 20 -2.45 22.02 16.94
C SER A 20 -3.21 23.06 17.76
N GLN A 21 -2.51 24.11 18.19
CA GLN A 21 -3.09 25.29 18.83
C GLN A 21 -3.33 26.36 17.76
N LEU A 22 -4.58 26.79 17.63
CA LEU A 22 -4.95 27.93 16.79
C LEU A 22 -4.82 29.24 17.61
N PRO A 23 -4.37 30.34 16.98
CA PRO A 23 -4.16 31.61 17.70
C PRO A 23 -5.42 32.17 18.36
N SER A 24 -6.58 31.92 17.74
CA SER A 24 -7.89 32.45 18.16
C SER A 24 -8.69 31.49 19.04
N ASN A 25 -8.18 30.30 19.34
CA ASN A 25 -8.93 29.30 20.10
C ASN A 25 -8.14 28.79 21.31
N LYS A 26 -8.83 28.67 22.45
CA LYS A 26 -8.27 28.07 23.67
C LYS A 26 -8.20 26.53 23.59
N GLN A 27 -8.99 25.93 22.68
CA GLN A 27 -8.99 24.50 22.43
C GLN A 27 -7.91 24.10 21.45
N LEU A 28 -7.51 22.84 21.47
CA LEU A 28 -6.62 22.24 20.54
C LEU A 28 -7.41 21.59 19.40
N LEU A 29 -6.94 21.77 18.18
CA LEU A 29 -7.45 21.06 17.01
C LEU A 29 -6.66 19.78 16.79
N ALA A 30 -7.31 18.66 16.95
CA ALA A 30 -6.83 17.35 16.46
C ALA A 30 -7.26 17.21 15.02
N ALA A 31 -6.32 17.06 14.10
CA ALA A 31 -6.57 16.82 12.67
C ALA A 31 -5.92 15.50 12.26
N THR A 32 -6.71 14.65 11.63
CA THR A 32 -6.30 13.29 11.22
C THR A 32 -6.54 13.10 9.73
N LYS A 33 -5.59 12.49 9.03
CA LYS A 33 -5.75 12.04 7.64
C LYS A 33 -5.33 10.58 7.51
N GLY A 34 -6.00 9.84 6.63
CA GLY A 34 -5.66 8.44 6.40
C GLY A 34 -6.53 7.79 5.32
N ALA A 35 -6.32 6.51 5.14
CA ALA A 35 -7.11 5.71 4.22
C ALA A 35 -8.59 5.72 4.64
N PRO A 36 -9.53 5.90 3.70
CA PRO A 36 -10.96 6.02 4.01
C PRO A 36 -11.50 4.85 4.84
N GLU A 37 -11.15 3.63 4.49
CA GLU A 37 -11.56 2.42 5.18
C GLU A 37 -11.01 2.32 6.62
N VAL A 38 -9.84 2.93 6.86
CA VAL A 38 -9.20 2.94 8.19
C VAL A 38 -9.79 4.01 9.09
N LEU A 39 -10.09 5.18 8.54
CA LEU A 39 -10.68 6.27 9.31
C LEU A 39 -12.18 6.09 9.57
N LYS A 40 -12.88 5.31 8.73
CA LYS A 40 -14.33 5.08 8.84
C LYS A 40 -14.81 4.78 10.27
N PRO A 41 -14.24 3.81 11.02
CA PRO A 41 -14.67 3.51 12.39
C PRO A 41 -14.30 4.57 13.43
N MET A 42 -13.51 5.57 13.07
CA MET A 42 -13.05 6.62 13.99
C MET A 42 -13.94 7.87 13.93
N PHE A 43 -14.86 7.94 12.97
CA PHE A 43 -15.80 9.06 12.85
C PHE A 43 -17.00 8.87 13.76
N ALA A 44 -17.40 9.96 14.44
CA ALA A 44 -18.61 9.98 15.27
C ALA A 44 -19.87 9.88 14.40
N VAL A 45 -19.89 10.58 13.28
CA VAL A 45 -20.98 10.59 12.30
C VAL A 45 -20.38 10.56 10.91
N LEU A 46 -20.94 9.72 10.05
CA LEU A 46 -20.57 9.62 8.64
C LEU A 46 -21.71 10.06 7.73
N PRO A 47 -21.41 10.71 6.61
CA PRO A 47 -22.39 10.92 5.54
C PRO A 47 -22.92 9.57 5.03
N SER A 48 -24.21 9.48 4.68
CA SER A 48 -24.82 8.25 4.16
C SER A 48 -24.16 7.74 2.87
N ASN A 49 -23.55 8.63 2.09
CA ASN A 49 -22.87 8.33 0.83
C ASN A 49 -21.33 8.21 0.97
N TYR A 50 -20.82 8.02 2.20
CA TYR A 50 -19.37 7.98 2.44
C TYR A 50 -18.68 6.92 1.60
N ASP A 51 -19.18 5.68 1.64
CA ASP A 51 -18.57 4.55 0.92
C ASP A 51 -18.71 4.71 -0.59
N ASP A 52 -19.88 5.07 -1.07
CA ASP A 52 -20.14 5.26 -2.50
C ASP A 52 -19.24 6.35 -3.10
N LEU A 53 -19.04 7.45 -2.35
CA LEU A 53 -18.26 8.57 -2.82
C LEU A 53 -16.78 8.24 -2.94
N TYR A 54 -16.16 7.65 -1.92
CA TYR A 54 -14.74 7.32 -2.04
C TYR A 54 -14.49 6.19 -3.03
N ARG A 55 -15.38 5.19 -3.13
CA ARG A 55 -15.30 4.11 -4.11
C ARG A 55 -15.44 4.62 -5.54
N HIS A 56 -16.33 5.59 -5.77
CA HIS A 56 -16.46 6.24 -7.06
C HIS A 56 -15.14 6.83 -7.57
N TYR A 57 -14.37 7.50 -6.72
CA TYR A 57 -13.07 8.05 -7.10
C TYR A 57 -11.97 6.99 -7.21
N THR A 58 -11.96 5.99 -6.31
CA THR A 58 -10.93 4.93 -6.37
C THR A 58 -11.10 4.04 -7.60
N ARG A 59 -12.32 3.75 -8.03
CA ARG A 59 -12.60 3.03 -9.30
C ARG A 59 -12.13 3.80 -10.54
N ARG A 60 -11.91 5.10 -10.42
CA ARG A 60 -11.33 5.96 -11.47
C ARG A 60 -9.81 6.12 -11.36
N GLY A 61 -9.16 5.31 -10.57
CA GLY A 61 -7.71 5.36 -10.36
C GLY A 61 -7.23 6.47 -9.42
N SER A 62 -8.13 7.27 -8.83
CA SER A 62 -7.73 8.34 -7.93
C SER A 62 -7.34 7.79 -6.55
N ARG A 63 -6.31 8.38 -5.95
CA ARG A 63 -5.97 8.15 -4.54
C ARG A 63 -6.85 9.02 -3.66
N VAL A 64 -7.61 8.40 -2.77
CA VAL A 64 -8.52 9.11 -1.86
C VAL A 64 -7.98 9.04 -0.43
N ILE A 65 -7.94 10.18 0.23
CA ILE A 65 -7.55 10.32 1.64
C ILE A 65 -8.72 10.94 2.38
N ALA A 66 -9.19 10.28 3.44
CA ALA A 66 -10.19 10.85 4.33
C ALA A 66 -9.55 11.83 5.31
N LEU A 67 -10.27 12.89 5.61
CA LEU A 67 -9.88 13.94 6.55
C LEU A 67 -10.89 13.99 7.69
N GLY A 68 -10.38 13.99 8.91
CA GLY A 68 -11.17 14.11 10.13
C GLY A 68 -10.56 15.11 11.10
N TYR A 69 -11.40 15.69 11.96
CA TYR A 69 -10.97 16.59 13.00
C TYR A 69 -11.83 16.47 14.25
N ARG A 70 -11.28 16.92 15.39
CA ARG A 70 -12.04 17.17 16.62
C ARG A 70 -11.40 18.28 17.44
N TRP A 71 -12.19 18.92 18.27
CA TRP A 71 -11.70 19.88 19.25
C TRP A 71 -11.47 19.20 20.59
N MET A 72 -10.37 19.54 21.24
CA MET A 72 -9.93 18.96 22.50
C MET A 72 -9.52 20.05 23.49
N ASP A 73 -9.65 19.79 24.79
CA ASP A 73 -9.19 20.71 25.81
C ASP A 73 -7.65 20.79 25.86
N ALA A 74 -7.13 21.99 26.09
CA ALA A 74 -5.70 22.24 26.12
C ALA A 74 -4.96 21.49 27.25
N SER A 75 -5.67 21.11 28.30
CA SER A 75 -5.14 20.29 29.42
C SER A 75 -4.75 18.88 28.98
N ALA A 76 -5.34 18.36 27.92
CA ALA A 76 -5.09 17.02 27.41
C ALA A 76 -3.73 16.87 26.68
N ALA A 77 -3.06 17.99 26.31
CA ALA A 77 -1.90 17.99 25.41
C ALA A 77 -0.64 17.31 25.95
N ARG A 78 -0.45 17.21 27.27
CA ARG A 78 0.86 16.87 27.86
C ARG A 78 1.22 15.39 27.88
N SER A 79 0.24 14.49 27.71
CA SER A 79 0.46 13.03 27.75
C SER A 79 -0.52 12.24 26.89
N ILE A 80 -1.08 12.89 25.86
CA ILE A 80 -2.13 12.30 25.04
C ILE A 80 -1.58 11.17 24.17
N LYS A 81 -2.26 10.03 24.17
CA LYS A 81 -1.99 8.90 23.31
C LYS A 81 -2.71 9.07 21.96
N ARG A 82 -2.19 8.39 20.94
CA ARG A 82 -2.75 8.41 19.59
C ARG A 82 -4.22 8.01 19.56
N GLU A 83 -4.59 6.96 20.27
CA GLU A 83 -5.95 6.41 20.33
C GLU A 83 -6.97 7.42 20.89
N GLN A 84 -6.52 8.30 21.77
CA GLN A 84 -7.35 9.37 22.34
C GLN A 84 -7.56 10.54 21.38
N VAL A 85 -6.67 10.71 20.40
CA VAL A 85 -6.77 11.75 19.37
C VAL A 85 -7.57 11.24 18.17
N GLU A 86 -7.41 9.98 17.81
CA GLU A 86 -7.95 9.33 16.63
C GLU A 86 -9.29 8.61 16.91
N CYS A 87 -10.17 9.23 17.67
CA CYS A 87 -11.52 8.73 17.95
C CYS A 87 -12.53 9.87 17.94
N GLU A 88 -13.81 9.55 17.71
CA GLU A 88 -14.92 10.52 17.67
C GLU A 88 -14.63 11.72 16.76
N LEU A 89 -14.01 11.48 15.62
CA LEU A 89 -13.67 12.52 14.66
C LEU A 89 -14.91 13.02 13.95
N GLN A 90 -14.95 14.29 13.65
CA GLN A 90 -15.90 14.89 12.70
C GLN A 90 -15.34 14.72 11.29
N PHE A 91 -16.16 14.26 10.36
CA PHE A 91 -15.76 14.12 8.96
C PHE A 91 -15.59 15.50 8.32
N ALA A 92 -14.41 15.78 7.79
CA ALA A 92 -14.08 17.05 7.13
C ALA A 92 -14.20 16.97 5.61
N GLY A 93 -14.14 15.76 5.04
CA GLY A 93 -14.18 15.55 3.60
C GLY A 93 -13.14 14.56 3.10
N PHE A 94 -13.09 14.41 1.79
CA PHE A 94 -12.05 13.63 1.10
C PHE A 94 -11.08 14.57 0.36
N LEU A 95 -9.81 14.23 0.42
CA LEU A 95 -8.80 14.75 -0.50
C LEU A 95 -8.62 13.70 -1.61
N VAL A 96 -9.00 14.09 -2.82
CA VAL A 96 -8.89 13.24 -4.01
C VAL A 96 -7.68 13.69 -4.81
N LEU A 97 -6.73 12.76 -5.00
CA LEU A 97 -5.50 13.01 -5.75
C LEU A 97 -5.55 12.19 -7.04
N HIS A 98 -5.44 12.88 -8.15
CA HIS A 98 -5.29 12.25 -9.46
C HIS A 98 -3.81 12.29 -9.84
N CYS A 99 -3.23 11.11 -10.05
CA CYS A 99 -1.84 10.95 -10.50
C CYS A 99 -1.89 10.41 -11.93
N PRO A 100 -1.70 11.26 -12.95
CA PRO A 100 -1.69 10.79 -14.33
C PRO A 100 -0.53 9.83 -14.57
N LEU A 101 -0.71 8.88 -15.47
CA LEU A 101 0.37 8.00 -15.92
C LEU A 101 1.47 8.82 -16.60
N LYS A 102 2.71 8.37 -16.48
CA LYS A 102 3.81 8.88 -17.31
C LYS A 102 3.54 8.53 -18.77
N ALA A 103 3.99 9.40 -19.68
CA ALA A 103 3.69 9.26 -21.11
C ALA A 103 4.21 7.94 -21.72
N ASP A 104 5.29 7.42 -21.17
CA ASP A 104 5.97 6.20 -21.60
C ASP A 104 5.56 4.92 -20.83
N ALA A 105 4.63 5.03 -19.87
CA ALA A 105 4.30 3.91 -19.00
C ALA A 105 3.65 2.74 -19.76
N ILE A 106 2.68 3.05 -20.63
CA ILE A 106 1.97 2.02 -21.42
C ILE A 106 2.94 1.36 -22.38
N ASP A 107 3.69 2.13 -23.18
CA ASP A 107 4.66 1.61 -24.14
C ASP A 107 5.71 0.71 -23.46
N SER A 108 6.16 1.10 -22.28
CA SER A 108 7.16 0.33 -21.50
C SER A 108 6.62 -1.02 -21.05
N ILE A 109 5.38 -1.08 -20.57
CA ILE A 109 4.74 -2.34 -20.16
C ILE A 109 4.47 -3.22 -21.36
N GLN A 110 4.00 -2.65 -22.47
CA GLN A 110 3.79 -3.41 -23.73
C GLN A 110 5.10 -4.05 -24.20
N GLN A 111 6.21 -3.30 -24.26
CA GLN A 111 7.51 -3.83 -24.66
C GLN A 111 7.99 -4.96 -23.72
N LEU A 112 7.73 -4.87 -22.42
CA LEU A 112 8.05 -5.95 -21.48
C LEU A 112 7.19 -7.20 -21.76
N ASN A 113 5.90 -7.04 -21.97
CA ASN A 113 4.99 -8.15 -22.29
C ASN A 113 5.37 -8.82 -23.63
N GLU A 114 5.68 -8.03 -24.66
CA GLU A 114 6.16 -8.53 -25.98
C GLU A 114 7.49 -9.28 -25.84
N SER A 115 8.35 -8.88 -24.89
CA SER A 115 9.60 -9.55 -24.57
C SER A 115 9.43 -10.77 -23.65
N SER A 116 8.21 -11.30 -23.53
CA SER A 116 7.86 -12.48 -22.73
C SER A 116 8.07 -12.29 -21.21
N HIS A 117 8.07 -11.06 -20.72
CA HIS A 117 8.03 -10.79 -19.30
C HIS A 117 6.59 -10.78 -18.78
N ARG A 118 6.38 -11.30 -17.59
CA ARG A 118 5.12 -11.16 -16.88
C ARG A 118 5.20 -9.95 -15.98
N CYS A 119 4.44 -8.89 -16.29
CA CYS A 119 4.35 -7.71 -15.45
C CYS A 119 3.38 -7.92 -14.29
N VAL A 120 3.77 -7.48 -13.09
CA VAL A 120 2.99 -7.61 -11.86
C VAL A 120 3.06 -6.29 -11.10
N MET A 121 1.93 -5.81 -10.59
CA MET A 121 1.87 -4.60 -9.78
C MET A 121 1.86 -4.94 -8.28
N ILE A 122 2.74 -4.30 -7.51
CA ILE A 122 2.82 -4.45 -6.05
C ILE A 122 2.74 -3.06 -5.41
N THR A 123 1.64 -2.74 -4.73
CA THR A 123 1.39 -1.38 -4.22
C THR A 123 0.79 -1.34 -2.82
N GLY A 124 1.00 -0.22 -2.13
CA GLY A 124 0.29 0.12 -0.89
C GLY A 124 -1.08 0.78 -1.11
N ASP A 125 -1.46 1.05 -2.36
CA ASP A 125 -2.73 1.69 -2.69
C ASP A 125 -3.94 0.76 -2.50
N ASN A 126 -5.14 1.34 -2.52
CA ASN A 126 -6.40 0.60 -2.47
C ASN A 126 -6.53 -0.33 -3.69
N ALA A 127 -7.19 -1.48 -3.50
CA ALA A 127 -7.36 -2.48 -4.55
C ALA A 127 -8.05 -1.92 -5.81
N LEU A 128 -9.10 -1.12 -5.66
CA LEU A 128 -9.81 -0.52 -6.80
C LEU A 128 -8.92 0.46 -7.58
N THR A 129 -8.14 1.29 -6.87
CA THR A 129 -7.16 2.19 -7.50
C THR A 129 -6.07 1.39 -8.21
N ALA A 130 -5.52 0.37 -7.56
CA ALA A 130 -4.45 -0.45 -8.11
C ALA A 130 -4.89 -1.21 -9.37
N VAL A 131 -6.06 -1.84 -9.32
CA VAL A 131 -6.64 -2.55 -10.47
C VAL A 131 -6.87 -1.58 -11.62
N ARG A 132 -7.47 -0.40 -11.36
CA ARG A 132 -7.71 0.57 -12.43
C ARG A 132 -6.43 1.06 -13.11
N VAL A 133 -5.39 1.34 -12.33
CA VAL A 133 -4.08 1.72 -12.90
C VAL A 133 -3.45 0.55 -13.65
N ALA A 134 -3.59 -0.68 -13.16
CA ALA A 134 -3.07 -1.87 -13.83
C ALA A 134 -3.80 -2.17 -15.16
N GLU A 135 -5.11 -1.87 -15.24
CA GLU A 135 -5.87 -1.91 -16.51
C GLU A 135 -5.36 -0.84 -17.50
N GLU A 136 -5.15 0.39 -17.03
CA GLU A 136 -4.67 1.50 -17.86
C GLU A 136 -3.27 1.27 -18.46
N VAL A 137 -2.41 0.51 -17.77
CA VAL A 137 -1.07 0.14 -18.27
C VAL A 137 -1.01 -1.27 -18.84
N GLU A 138 -2.14 -1.94 -19.05
CA GLU A 138 -2.24 -3.27 -19.66
C GLU A 138 -1.50 -4.40 -18.89
N ILE A 139 -1.36 -4.25 -17.57
CA ILE A 139 -0.97 -5.35 -16.68
C ILE A 139 -2.17 -6.26 -16.42
N VAL A 140 -3.36 -5.67 -16.26
CA VAL A 140 -4.65 -6.37 -16.18
C VAL A 140 -5.31 -6.29 -17.53
N VAL A 141 -5.59 -7.44 -18.13
CA VAL A 141 -6.17 -7.55 -19.50
C VAL A 141 -7.47 -8.34 -19.53
N ARG A 142 -7.70 -9.20 -18.52
CA ARG A 142 -8.95 -9.93 -18.31
C ARG A 142 -9.79 -9.21 -17.26
N GLU A 143 -11.04 -9.65 -17.08
CA GLU A 143 -11.89 -9.12 -16.02
C GLU A 143 -11.20 -9.30 -14.67
N PRO A 144 -11.01 -8.22 -13.88
CA PRO A 144 -10.33 -8.31 -12.59
C PRO A 144 -11.25 -8.80 -11.48
N ILE A 145 -10.69 -9.68 -10.63
CA ILE A 145 -11.33 -10.15 -9.41
C ILE A 145 -10.42 -9.86 -8.21
N VAL A 146 -11.00 -9.44 -7.09
CA VAL A 146 -10.27 -9.06 -5.89
C VAL A 146 -10.54 -10.04 -4.76
N LEU A 147 -9.48 -10.64 -4.21
CA LEU A 147 -9.53 -11.36 -2.94
C LEU A 147 -9.25 -10.38 -1.80
N ASP A 148 -10.22 -10.17 -0.95
CA ASP A 148 -10.12 -9.25 0.16
C ASP A 148 -10.90 -9.76 1.38
N LYS A 149 -10.67 -9.13 2.53
CA LYS A 149 -11.46 -9.34 3.73
C LYS A 149 -12.90 -8.86 3.51
N ARG A 150 -13.88 -9.63 4.01
CA ARG A 150 -15.29 -9.22 4.03
C ARG A 150 -15.47 -7.98 4.93
N GLU A 151 -16.18 -6.99 4.45
CA GLU A 151 -16.52 -5.81 5.26
C GLU A 151 -17.38 -6.20 6.47
N GLY A 152 -16.93 -5.79 7.65
CA GLY A 152 -17.61 -6.13 8.92
C GLY A 152 -17.43 -7.58 9.38
N GLY A 153 -16.75 -8.42 8.60
CA GLY A 153 -16.41 -9.79 8.95
C GLY A 153 -15.20 -9.93 9.87
N GLU A 154 -14.97 -11.15 10.38
CA GLU A 154 -13.78 -11.49 11.15
C GLU A 154 -12.51 -11.48 10.27
N ASP A 155 -11.32 -11.57 10.87
CA ASP A 155 -10.07 -11.46 10.10
C ASP A 155 -9.88 -12.56 9.06
N HIS A 156 -10.48 -13.74 9.28
CA HIS A 156 -10.43 -14.88 8.36
C HIS A 156 -11.54 -14.89 7.30
N ASP A 157 -12.54 -14.00 7.40
CA ASP A 157 -13.61 -13.93 6.41
C ASP A 157 -13.11 -13.28 5.13
N LEU A 158 -12.78 -14.09 4.14
CA LEU A 158 -12.34 -13.64 2.84
C LEU A 158 -13.43 -13.82 1.78
N VAL A 159 -13.43 -12.93 0.79
CA VAL A 159 -14.35 -12.98 -0.34
C VAL A 159 -13.63 -12.65 -1.64
N TRP A 160 -14.02 -13.36 -2.70
CA TRP A 160 -13.74 -12.98 -4.07
C TRP A 160 -14.85 -12.04 -4.55
N ARG A 161 -14.47 -10.84 -4.98
CA ARG A 161 -15.41 -9.83 -5.47
C ARG A 161 -14.91 -9.16 -6.73
N THR A 162 -15.84 -8.70 -7.57
CA THR A 162 -15.52 -7.84 -8.70
C THR A 162 -15.16 -6.42 -8.23
N THR A 163 -14.66 -5.59 -9.12
CA THR A 163 -14.41 -4.16 -8.84
C THR A 163 -15.70 -3.37 -8.57
N GLU A 164 -16.86 -3.91 -8.91
CA GLU A 164 -18.18 -3.36 -8.57
C GLU A 164 -18.72 -3.84 -7.23
N ASP A 165 -17.91 -4.54 -6.43
CA ASP A 165 -18.26 -5.13 -5.12
C ASP A 165 -19.30 -6.25 -5.19
N LYS A 166 -19.53 -6.87 -6.34
CA LYS A 166 -20.34 -8.09 -6.43
C LYS A 166 -19.52 -9.26 -5.91
N ILE A 167 -20.02 -9.95 -4.89
CA ILE A 167 -19.40 -11.17 -4.38
C ILE A 167 -19.56 -12.27 -5.41
N VAL A 168 -18.45 -12.88 -5.81
CA VAL A 168 -18.40 -14.00 -6.74
C VAL A 168 -18.37 -15.31 -5.96
N HIS A 169 -17.46 -15.41 -4.97
CA HIS A 169 -17.34 -16.55 -4.08
C HIS A 169 -16.89 -16.13 -2.68
N ASP A 170 -17.34 -16.89 -1.70
CA ASP A 170 -16.77 -16.88 -0.35
C ASP A 170 -15.49 -17.71 -0.34
N GLN A 171 -14.42 -17.21 0.26
CA GLN A 171 -13.16 -17.93 0.39
C GLN A 171 -12.94 -18.36 1.82
N ASP A 172 -13.02 -19.66 2.07
CA ASP A 172 -12.51 -20.26 3.29
C ASP A 172 -10.99 -20.48 3.14
N VAL A 173 -10.22 -19.99 4.10
CA VAL A 173 -8.76 -20.12 4.11
C VAL A 173 -8.32 -21.60 4.17
N ASP A 174 -9.12 -22.46 4.81
CA ASP A 174 -8.85 -23.89 4.96
C ASP A 174 -9.26 -24.72 3.73
N CYS A 175 -10.16 -24.19 2.89
CA CYS A 175 -10.57 -24.81 1.63
C CYS A 175 -9.59 -24.56 0.49
N ASP A 176 -9.76 -25.29 -0.60
CA ASP A 176 -8.99 -25.03 -1.83
C ASP A 176 -9.29 -23.63 -2.38
N LEU A 177 -8.23 -22.96 -2.86
CA LEU A 177 -8.40 -21.76 -3.66
C LEU A 177 -9.24 -22.14 -4.90
N HIS A 178 -10.24 -21.35 -5.22
CA HIS A 178 -11.10 -21.57 -6.39
C HIS A 178 -10.28 -21.44 -7.68
N ARG A 179 -9.54 -22.50 -8.03
CA ARG A 179 -8.50 -22.48 -9.10
C ARG A 179 -9.04 -22.04 -10.45
N HIS A 180 -10.30 -22.38 -10.77
CA HIS A 180 -10.94 -21.95 -12.00
C HIS A 180 -10.97 -20.42 -12.14
N LEU A 181 -10.98 -19.68 -11.03
CA LEU A 181 -10.93 -18.21 -11.07
C LEU A 181 -9.61 -17.68 -11.61
N PHE A 182 -8.50 -18.42 -11.44
CA PHE A 182 -7.20 -18.02 -12.01
C PHE A 182 -7.15 -18.16 -13.53
N ASP A 183 -7.96 -19.02 -14.10
CA ASP A 183 -8.05 -19.22 -15.55
C ASP A 183 -9.00 -18.19 -16.20
N GLU A 184 -10.02 -17.76 -15.47
CA GLU A 184 -11.06 -16.86 -15.99
C GLU A 184 -10.74 -15.38 -15.76
N TYR A 185 -10.10 -15.03 -14.64
CA TYR A 185 -9.91 -13.66 -14.18
C TYR A 185 -8.44 -13.26 -14.03
N ASP A 186 -8.17 -11.96 -14.04
CA ASP A 186 -6.92 -11.40 -13.54
C ASP A 186 -7.06 -11.08 -12.05
N VAL A 187 -6.20 -11.72 -11.25
CA VAL A 187 -6.35 -11.75 -9.80
C VAL A 187 -5.65 -10.59 -9.13
N CYS A 188 -6.41 -9.85 -8.32
CA CYS A 188 -5.88 -8.89 -7.34
C CYS A 188 -6.02 -9.46 -5.93
N VAL A 189 -4.95 -9.41 -5.13
CA VAL A 189 -4.95 -9.85 -3.73
C VAL A 189 -4.57 -8.71 -2.81
N THR A 190 -5.36 -8.51 -1.73
CA THR A 190 -5.01 -7.51 -0.72
C THR A 190 -4.03 -8.06 0.31
N GLY A 191 -3.24 -7.17 0.93
CA GLY A 191 -2.34 -7.57 2.01
C GLY A 191 -3.07 -8.18 3.22
N ALA A 192 -4.36 -7.86 3.42
CA ALA A 192 -5.17 -8.46 4.46
C ALA A 192 -5.47 -9.93 4.13
N ALA A 193 -5.87 -10.22 2.89
CA ALA A 193 -6.10 -11.59 2.42
C ALA A 193 -4.81 -12.40 2.40
N LEU A 194 -3.71 -11.83 1.87
CA LEU A 194 -2.42 -12.52 1.82
C LEU A 194 -1.95 -13.03 3.19
N ARG A 195 -2.18 -12.23 4.24
CA ARG A 195 -1.79 -12.59 5.63
C ARG A 195 -2.46 -13.88 6.11
N GLN A 196 -3.69 -14.16 5.69
CA GLN A 196 -4.41 -15.35 6.12
C GLN A 196 -3.78 -16.65 5.60
N PHE A 197 -3.06 -16.57 4.48
CA PHE A 197 -2.37 -17.72 3.88
C PHE A 197 -0.91 -17.87 4.34
N GLU A 198 -0.36 -16.96 5.15
CA GLU A 198 1.05 -17.02 5.59
C GLU A 198 1.37 -18.32 6.37
N THR A 199 0.40 -18.91 7.05
CA THR A 199 0.53 -20.19 7.76
C THR A 199 0.36 -21.41 6.86
N GLN A 200 -0.03 -21.23 5.59
CA GLN A 200 -0.32 -22.29 4.63
C GLN A 200 0.60 -22.17 3.38
N PRO A 201 1.87 -22.60 3.45
CA PRO A 201 2.86 -22.31 2.41
C PRO A 201 2.49 -22.79 1.01
N ALA A 202 1.75 -23.90 0.88
CA ALA A 202 1.34 -24.43 -0.42
C ALA A 202 0.32 -23.50 -1.09
N LYS A 203 -0.72 -23.10 -0.37
CA LYS A 203 -1.75 -22.18 -0.87
C LYS A 203 -1.19 -20.77 -1.11
N LEU A 204 -0.32 -20.30 -0.22
CA LEU A 204 0.37 -19.03 -0.39
C LEU A 204 1.17 -18.98 -1.70
N ARG A 205 1.92 -20.05 -2.01
CA ARG A 205 2.68 -20.16 -3.26
C ARG A 205 1.77 -20.15 -4.49
N GLU A 206 0.69 -20.90 -4.44
CA GLU A 206 -0.30 -20.97 -5.51
C GLU A 206 -0.96 -19.60 -5.74
N LEU A 207 -1.40 -18.94 -4.67
CA LEU A 207 -2.01 -17.61 -4.73
C LEU A 207 -1.02 -16.58 -5.32
N ILE A 208 0.22 -16.57 -4.81
CA ILE A 208 1.27 -15.65 -5.30
C ILE A 208 1.61 -15.94 -6.77
N ALA A 209 1.68 -17.19 -7.19
CA ALA A 209 1.99 -17.54 -8.57
C ALA A 209 0.95 -17.02 -9.56
N ASN A 210 -0.32 -16.91 -9.17
CA ASN A 210 -1.43 -16.57 -10.05
C ASN A 210 -1.93 -15.12 -9.92
N THR A 211 -1.37 -14.34 -8.98
CA THR A 211 -1.76 -12.95 -8.76
C THR A 211 -1.01 -12.00 -9.70
N VAL A 212 -1.71 -11.03 -10.27
CA VAL A 212 -1.13 -9.97 -11.12
C VAL A 212 -1.10 -8.60 -10.43
N VAL A 213 -1.98 -8.37 -9.44
CA VAL A 213 -2.02 -7.13 -8.67
C VAL A 213 -2.00 -7.45 -7.18
N TYR A 214 -1.06 -6.86 -6.46
CA TYR A 214 -1.04 -6.91 -4.98
C TYR A 214 -1.31 -5.51 -4.45
N ALA A 215 -2.41 -5.35 -3.71
CA ALA A 215 -2.88 -4.08 -3.18
C ALA A 215 -2.81 -4.03 -1.65
N ARG A 216 -2.64 -2.85 -1.07
CA ARG A 216 -2.56 -2.67 0.39
C ARG A 216 -1.50 -3.54 1.08
N VAL A 217 -0.45 -3.93 0.38
CA VAL A 217 0.63 -4.74 0.95
C VAL A 217 1.62 -3.91 1.75
N SER A 218 2.12 -4.49 2.82
CA SER A 218 3.16 -3.91 3.67
C SER A 218 4.56 -4.14 3.04
N PRO A 219 5.60 -3.41 3.49
CA PRO A 219 6.97 -3.66 3.05
C PRO A 219 7.44 -5.11 3.22
N ASN A 220 7.10 -5.75 4.35
CA ASN A 220 7.45 -7.14 4.61
C ASN A 220 6.72 -8.10 3.66
N GLN A 221 5.47 -7.79 3.30
CA GLN A 221 4.72 -8.59 2.34
C GLN A 221 5.25 -8.43 0.91
N LYS A 222 5.77 -7.26 0.53
CA LYS A 222 6.49 -7.08 -0.74
C LYS A 222 7.70 -8.02 -0.82
N GLU A 223 8.49 -8.08 0.24
CA GLU A 223 9.63 -9.01 0.34
C GLU A 223 9.20 -10.48 0.30
N LEU A 224 8.12 -10.84 1.02
CA LEU A 224 7.55 -12.19 1.01
C LEU A 224 7.12 -12.62 -0.41
N ILE A 225 6.46 -11.75 -1.17
CA ILE A 225 6.03 -12.01 -2.54
C ILE A 225 7.24 -12.35 -3.42
N LEU A 226 8.29 -11.49 -3.41
CA LEU A 226 9.49 -11.70 -4.22
C LEU A 226 10.24 -12.97 -3.82
N SER A 227 10.41 -13.21 -2.53
CA SER A 227 11.06 -14.41 -2.01
C SER A 227 10.29 -15.68 -2.39
N THR A 228 8.96 -15.64 -2.35
CA THR A 228 8.11 -16.76 -2.75
C THR A 228 8.22 -17.03 -4.26
N LEU A 229 8.14 -16.01 -5.11
CA LEU A 229 8.32 -16.17 -6.56
C LEU A 229 9.69 -16.78 -6.89
N ARG A 230 10.75 -16.33 -6.24
CA ARG A 230 12.07 -16.94 -6.40
C ARG A 230 12.11 -18.42 -5.96
N SER A 231 11.43 -18.75 -4.86
CA SER A 231 11.33 -20.16 -4.40
C SER A 231 10.59 -21.06 -5.40
N LEU A 232 9.78 -20.47 -6.27
CA LEU A 232 9.09 -21.12 -7.40
C LEU A 232 9.93 -21.11 -8.70
N ASN A 233 11.21 -20.73 -8.62
CA ASN A 233 12.17 -20.62 -9.72
C ASN A 233 11.84 -19.52 -10.76
N TYR A 234 11.02 -18.53 -10.40
CA TYR A 234 10.89 -17.34 -11.25
C TYR A 234 12.14 -16.46 -11.13
N ILE A 235 12.61 -15.95 -12.27
CA ILE A 235 13.60 -14.87 -12.32
C ILE A 235 12.86 -13.56 -12.17
N THR A 236 13.13 -12.84 -11.08
CA THR A 236 12.38 -11.64 -10.71
C THR A 236 13.19 -10.37 -10.85
N LEU A 237 12.59 -9.34 -11.47
CA LEU A 237 13.05 -7.96 -11.44
C LEU A 237 12.05 -7.15 -10.60
N MET A 238 12.54 -6.41 -9.62
CA MET A 238 11.74 -5.47 -8.83
C MET A 238 12.21 -4.04 -9.11
N ALA A 239 11.29 -3.18 -9.55
CA ALA A 239 11.51 -1.74 -9.63
C ALA A 239 10.73 -1.03 -8.51
N GLY A 240 11.36 -0.08 -7.83
CA GLY A 240 10.73 0.67 -6.74
C GLY A 240 11.43 1.98 -6.46
N ASP A 241 10.68 2.98 -5.99
CA ASP A 241 11.13 4.35 -5.73
C ASP A 241 11.17 4.72 -4.24
N GLY A 242 10.64 3.86 -3.37
CA GLY A 242 10.45 4.15 -1.96
C GLY A 242 11.38 3.38 -1.02
N THR A 243 11.58 3.96 0.17
CA THR A 243 12.23 3.26 1.29
C THR A 243 11.49 2.00 1.72
N ASN A 244 10.18 1.92 1.41
CA ASN A 244 9.33 0.77 1.67
C ASN A 244 9.61 -0.43 0.74
N ASP A 245 10.39 -0.23 -0.33
CA ASP A 245 10.70 -1.24 -1.33
C ASP A 245 12.06 -1.92 -1.12
N VAL A 246 12.88 -1.43 -0.18
CA VAL A 246 14.26 -1.90 0.04
C VAL A 246 14.33 -3.40 0.29
N GLY A 247 13.42 -3.98 1.08
CA GLY A 247 13.34 -5.42 1.33
C GLY A 247 13.06 -6.20 0.04
N ALA A 248 12.05 -5.77 -0.71
CA ALA A 248 11.66 -6.38 -1.99
C ALA A 248 12.75 -6.26 -3.07
N LEU A 249 13.39 -5.08 -3.19
CA LEU A 249 14.51 -4.86 -4.10
C LEU A 249 15.69 -5.81 -3.84
N LYS A 250 15.97 -6.10 -2.56
CA LYS A 250 17.01 -7.06 -2.15
C LYS A 250 16.59 -8.51 -2.35
N ALA A 251 15.30 -8.81 -2.18
CA ALA A 251 14.75 -10.14 -2.33
C ALA A 251 14.64 -10.58 -3.80
N ALA A 252 14.51 -9.64 -4.75
CA ALA A 252 14.50 -9.94 -6.19
C ALA A 252 15.88 -10.42 -6.70
N ASN A 253 15.88 -11.05 -7.88
CA ASN A 253 17.14 -11.39 -8.58
C ASN A 253 17.79 -10.10 -9.11
N ILE A 254 16.98 -9.15 -9.59
CA ILE A 254 17.41 -7.83 -10.06
C ILE A 254 16.54 -6.79 -9.36
N GLY A 255 17.17 -5.90 -8.59
CA GLY A 255 16.52 -4.74 -7.95
C GLY A 255 16.90 -3.46 -8.67
N VAL A 256 15.91 -2.70 -9.13
CA VAL A 256 16.06 -1.39 -9.76
C VAL A 256 15.47 -0.33 -8.85
N ALA A 257 16.31 0.45 -8.20
CA ALA A 257 15.87 1.59 -7.39
C ALA A 257 15.73 2.83 -8.28
N LEU A 258 14.53 3.41 -8.30
CA LEU A 258 14.29 4.69 -8.94
C LEU A 258 14.62 5.79 -7.93
N LEU A 259 15.54 6.67 -8.29
CA LEU A 259 15.96 7.77 -7.44
C LEU A 259 15.41 9.09 -8.01
N ASP A 260 14.61 9.77 -7.21
CA ASP A 260 14.25 11.17 -7.44
C ASP A 260 15.42 12.03 -6.95
N GLY A 261 16.38 12.29 -7.82
CA GLY A 261 17.55 13.09 -7.48
C GLY A 261 18.18 13.75 -8.69
N SER A 262 18.80 14.91 -8.47
CA SER A 262 19.64 15.54 -9.47
C SER A 262 20.92 14.72 -9.67
N GLU A 263 21.61 14.95 -10.80
CA GLU A 263 22.93 14.35 -11.04
C GLU A 263 23.95 14.69 -9.94
N GLU A 264 23.78 15.84 -9.28
CA GLU A 264 24.58 16.25 -8.12
C GLU A 264 24.30 15.39 -6.87
N ASP A 265 23.04 15.01 -6.65
CA ASP A 265 22.67 14.14 -5.52
C ASP A 265 23.20 12.73 -5.73
N LEU A 266 23.18 12.21 -6.95
CA LEU A 266 23.82 10.94 -7.30
C LEU A 266 25.34 10.99 -7.05
N LYS A 267 26.02 12.05 -7.43
CA LYS A 267 27.46 12.23 -7.16
C LYS A 267 27.75 12.21 -5.66
N LYS A 268 26.95 12.91 -4.83
CA LYS A 268 27.10 12.92 -3.37
C LYS A 268 26.90 11.52 -2.76
N ILE A 269 25.89 10.77 -3.24
CA ILE A 269 25.63 9.40 -2.78
C ILE A 269 26.80 8.47 -3.13
N MET A 270 27.31 8.56 -4.36
CA MET A 270 28.45 7.75 -4.80
C MET A 270 29.73 8.09 -4.01
N GLU A 271 29.96 9.35 -3.71
CA GLU A 271 31.11 9.82 -2.92
C GLU A 271 31.00 9.33 -1.46
N HIS A 272 29.81 9.40 -0.88
CA HIS A 272 29.55 8.87 0.46
C HIS A 272 29.78 7.35 0.53
N GLN A 273 29.25 6.59 -0.43
CA GLN A 273 29.47 5.13 -0.51
C GLN A 273 30.96 4.78 -0.69
N ARG A 274 31.69 5.56 -1.47
CA ARG A 274 33.15 5.40 -1.64
C ARG A 274 33.90 5.62 -0.34
N LEU A 275 33.56 6.67 0.41
CA LEU A 275 34.12 6.96 1.73
C LEU A 275 33.82 5.87 2.76
N GLU A 276 32.60 5.34 2.77
CA GLU A 276 32.20 4.24 3.64
C GLU A 276 32.98 2.94 3.33
N ARG A 277 33.16 2.62 2.05
CA ARG A 277 34.00 1.47 1.64
C ARG A 277 35.45 1.64 2.07
N MET A 278 36.01 2.84 1.89
CA MET A 278 37.37 3.14 2.33
C MET A 278 37.51 3.03 3.85
N LYS A 279 36.55 3.51 4.63
CA LYS A 279 36.55 3.35 6.10
C LYS A 279 36.55 1.87 6.51
N LYS A 280 35.68 1.06 5.90
CA LYS A 280 35.63 -0.40 6.18
C LYS A 280 36.93 -1.11 5.84
N VAL A 281 37.58 -0.76 4.74
CA VAL A 281 38.88 -1.31 4.37
C VAL A 281 39.95 -0.91 5.38
N TYR A 282 39.96 0.37 5.78
CA TYR A 282 40.90 0.89 6.77
C TYR A 282 40.72 0.24 8.15
N GLU A 283 39.47 0.09 8.61
CA GLU A 283 39.15 -0.61 9.86
C GLU A 283 39.53 -2.09 9.82
N SER A 284 39.38 -2.76 8.68
CA SER A 284 39.80 -4.15 8.53
C SER A 284 41.33 -4.31 8.56
N GLN A 285 42.08 -3.33 8.07
CA GLN A 285 43.55 -3.32 8.12
C GLN A 285 44.11 -3.01 9.53
N LEU A 286 43.37 -2.21 10.32
CA LEU A 286 43.75 -1.91 11.72
C LEU A 286 43.50 -3.07 12.69
N ASN A 287 42.61 -3.98 12.33
CA ASN A 287 42.24 -5.16 13.13
C ASN A 287 43.03 -6.44 12.73
N MET A 288 43.98 -6.34 11.82
CA MET A 288 45.00 -7.34 11.51
C MET A 288 46.33 -7.05 12.21
#